data_b6518f0c79c1f829927a19ce609673e6
#
_entry.id   b6518f0c79c1f829927a19ce609673e6
#
_cell.length_a   1.000
_cell.length_b   1.000
_cell.length_c   1.000
_cell.angle_alpha   90.00
_cell.angle_beta   90.00
_cell.angle_gamma   90.00
#
_symmetry.space_group_name_H-M   'P 1'
#
loop_
_entity.id
_entity.type
_entity.pdbx_description
1 polymer ?
#
loop_
_entity_poly.entity_id
_entity_poly.type
_entity_poly.pdbx_seq_one_letter_code
_entity_poly.pdbx_strand_id
1 'polypeptide(L)'
;ANFEQSMARVKAISNATDSEFAALSKTAKDLGASTQFSASQAAEGLSFLSMAGFSAKDSIGALPSVLNLAAAGQMDLGRSADIVSNIMTGFGVSAEDTGHAVDVLTKTMTSANTDLPMLGDAMKYVAPVASSLGISMEDTATAVAKMSDAGIQGSMAGTALRAALLQLNSPTG
;
A
#
# COMPACT_ATOMS: atom_id res chain seq x y z
N ALA A 1 19.82 -4.10 -7.46
CA ALA A 1 20.54 -4.31 -6.18
C ALA A 1 20.65 -5.80 -5.92
N ASN A 2 21.73 -6.26 -5.25
CA ASN A 2 21.81 -7.64 -4.82
C ASN A 2 21.07 -7.81 -3.45
N PHE A 3 20.77 -9.04 -3.07
CA PHE A 3 20.03 -9.34 -1.86
C PHE A 3 20.67 -8.76 -0.59
N GLU A 4 21.98 -8.84 -0.45
CA GLU A 4 22.71 -8.34 0.72
C GLU A 4 22.60 -6.82 0.84
N GLN A 5 22.67 -6.10 -0.26
CA GLN A 5 22.52 -4.66 -0.30
C GLN A 5 21.08 -4.24 0.10
N SER A 6 20.06 -4.95 -0.40
CA SER A 6 18.67 -4.70 -0.03
C SER A 6 18.44 -4.98 1.46
N MET A 7 18.98 -6.08 1.99
CA MET A 7 18.88 -6.41 3.40
C MET A 7 19.68 -5.46 4.31
N ALA A 8 20.82 -4.95 3.86
CA ALA A 8 21.54 -3.92 4.62
C ALA A 8 20.71 -2.65 4.77
N ARG A 9 19.95 -2.28 3.75
CA ARG A 9 18.99 -1.17 3.81
C ARG A 9 17.86 -1.46 4.80
N VAL A 10 17.28 -2.66 4.78
CA VAL A 10 16.27 -3.09 5.76
C VAL A 10 16.82 -2.97 7.18
N LYS A 11 18.03 -3.44 7.44
CA LYS A 11 18.67 -3.35 8.76
C LYS A 11 18.83 -1.90 9.22
N ALA A 12 19.22 -1.00 8.32
CA ALA A 12 19.42 0.41 8.64
C ALA A 12 18.13 1.15 8.99
N ILE A 13 16.98 0.70 8.46
CA ILE A 13 15.70 1.42 8.58
C ILE A 13 14.81 0.79 9.65
N SER A 14 14.80 -0.54 9.78
CA SER A 14 13.82 -1.26 10.60
C SER A 14 14.06 -1.17 12.11
N ASN A 15 15.24 -0.72 12.55
CA ASN A 15 15.67 -0.80 13.96
C ASN A 15 15.50 -2.22 14.57
N ALA A 16 15.50 -3.25 13.74
CA ALA A 16 15.27 -4.62 14.14
C ALA A 16 16.46 -5.16 14.96
N THR A 17 16.16 -5.94 15.99
CA THR A 17 17.14 -6.76 16.71
C THR A 17 17.78 -7.78 15.75
N ASP A 18 18.89 -8.39 16.15
CA ASP A 18 19.56 -9.38 15.30
C ASP A 18 18.66 -10.59 15.01
N SER A 19 17.82 -11.00 15.95
CA SER A 19 16.85 -12.09 15.75
C SER A 19 15.73 -11.70 14.80
N GLU A 20 15.19 -10.49 14.92
CA GLU A 20 14.18 -9.96 14.00
C GLU A 20 14.74 -9.78 12.59
N PHE A 21 15.97 -9.29 12.48
CA PHE A 21 16.65 -9.17 11.20
C PHE A 21 16.88 -10.51 10.52
N ALA A 22 17.25 -11.55 11.30
CA ALA A 22 17.36 -12.91 10.79
C ALA A 22 16.01 -13.42 10.27
N ALA A 23 14.90 -13.12 10.97
CA ALA A 23 13.55 -13.49 10.53
C ALA A 23 13.14 -12.76 9.26
N LEU A 24 13.39 -11.44 9.16
CA LEU A 24 13.17 -10.65 7.94
C LEU A 24 13.95 -11.21 6.75
N SER A 25 15.23 -11.53 6.95
CA SER A 25 16.09 -12.09 5.90
C SER A 25 15.60 -13.48 5.45
N LYS A 26 15.18 -14.32 6.39
CA LYS A 26 14.62 -15.63 6.08
C LYS A 26 13.32 -15.48 5.29
N THR A 27 12.42 -14.63 5.71
CA THR A 27 11.14 -14.38 5.01
C THR A 27 11.38 -13.93 3.57
N ALA A 28 12.31 -12.99 3.33
CA ALA A 28 12.63 -12.55 1.99
C ALA A 28 13.18 -13.66 1.10
N LYS A 29 14.04 -14.54 1.65
CA LYS A 29 14.57 -15.70 0.93
C LYS A 29 13.48 -16.73 0.61
N ASP A 30 12.63 -17.06 1.59
CA ASP A 30 11.56 -18.04 1.45
C ASP A 30 10.54 -17.59 0.38
N LEU A 31 10.15 -16.32 0.41
CA LEU A 31 9.25 -15.75 -0.60
C LEU A 31 9.91 -15.65 -1.98
N GLY A 32 11.21 -15.35 -2.03
CA GLY A 32 11.97 -15.37 -3.28
C GLY A 32 12.09 -16.76 -3.90
N ALA A 33 12.02 -17.83 -3.08
CA ALA A 33 12.08 -19.21 -3.55
C ALA A 33 10.69 -19.76 -3.93
N SER A 34 9.61 -19.23 -3.36
CA SER A 34 8.25 -19.76 -3.50
C SER A 34 7.31 -18.91 -4.35
N THR A 35 7.74 -17.74 -4.81
CA THR A 35 6.94 -16.82 -5.61
C THR A 35 7.65 -16.42 -6.90
N GLN A 36 6.98 -15.65 -7.75
CA GLN A 36 7.58 -15.09 -8.97
C GLN A 36 8.58 -13.95 -8.69
N PHE A 37 8.65 -13.44 -7.47
CA PHE A 37 9.55 -12.36 -7.08
C PHE A 37 10.86 -12.92 -6.55
N SER A 38 11.95 -12.20 -6.77
CA SER A 38 13.26 -12.56 -6.21
C SER A 38 13.35 -12.20 -4.71
N ALA A 39 14.28 -12.82 -4.00
CA ALA A 39 14.59 -12.46 -2.62
C ALA A 39 14.99 -10.97 -2.48
N SER A 40 15.67 -10.41 -3.47
CA SER A 40 16.04 -8.99 -3.50
C SER A 40 14.80 -8.08 -3.59
N GLN A 41 13.81 -8.45 -4.42
CA GLN A 41 12.55 -7.71 -4.51
C GLN A 41 11.74 -7.83 -3.22
N ALA A 42 11.68 -9.01 -2.61
CA ALA A 42 11.06 -9.20 -1.30
C ALA A 42 11.72 -8.34 -0.21
N ALA A 43 13.05 -8.27 -0.20
CA ALA A 43 13.79 -7.39 0.71
C ALA A 43 13.52 -5.90 0.44
N GLU A 44 13.31 -5.51 -0.82
CA GLU A 44 12.91 -4.14 -1.17
C GLU A 44 11.51 -3.82 -0.64
N GLY A 45 10.56 -4.74 -0.78
CA GLY A 45 9.23 -4.61 -0.15
C GLY A 45 9.30 -4.43 1.36
N LEU A 46 10.12 -5.23 2.07
CA LEU A 46 10.38 -5.06 3.50
C LEU A 46 10.95 -3.68 3.83
N SER A 47 11.83 -3.15 2.98
CA SER A 47 12.39 -1.80 3.16
C SER A 47 11.31 -0.72 3.13
N PHE A 48 10.37 -0.78 2.17
CA PHE A 48 9.25 0.17 2.09
C PHE A 48 8.29 0.06 3.27
N LEU A 49 7.95 -1.15 3.70
CA LEU A 49 7.10 -1.36 4.88
C LEU A 49 7.79 -0.80 6.16
N SER A 50 9.08 -1.03 6.31
CA SER A 50 9.86 -0.48 7.43
C SER A 50 9.92 1.04 7.40
N MET A 51 10.07 1.67 6.21
CA MET A 51 10.01 3.14 6.07
C MET A 51 8.63 3.70 6.44
N ALA A 52 7.58 2.94 6.22
CA ALA A 52 6.22 3.30 6.62
C ALA A 52 5.96 3.10 8.12
N GLY A 53 6.95 2.63 8.88
CA GLY A 53 6.84 2.45 10.33
C GLY A 53 6.34 1.07 10.76
N PHE A 54 6.24 0.10 9.86
CA PHE A 54 5.89 -1.27 10.22
C PHE A 54 7.01 -1.90 11.04
N SER A 55 6.64 -2.57 12.13
CA SER A 55 7.60 -3.39 12.90
C SER A 55 8.12 -4.56 12.04
N ALA A 56 9.18 -5.22 12.49
CA ALA A 56 9.69 -6.41 11.82
C ALA A 56 8.61 -7.50 11.70
N LYS A 57 7.85 -7.74 12.78
CA LYS A 57 6.73 -8.69 12.81
C LYS A 57 5.65 -8.32 11.82
N ASP A 58 5.24 -7.05 11.81
CA ASP A 58 4.19 -6.54 10.93
C ASP A 58 4.62 -6.59 9.46
N SER A 59 5.87 -6.24 9.16
CA SER A 59 6.43 -6.31 7.81
C SER A 59 6.44 -7.75 7.28
N ILE A 60 6.82 -8.72 8.11
CA ILE A 60 6.78 -10.15 7.77
C ILE A 60 5.34 -10.59 7.50
N GLY A 61 4.39 -10.18 8.32
CA GLY A 61 2.97 -10.53 8.17
C GLY A 61 2.32 -9.88 6.95
N ALA A 62 2.68 -8.64 6.64
CA ALA A 62 2.12 -7.88 5.53
C ALA A 62 2.66 -8.27 4.16
N LEU A 63 3.93 -8.69 4.08
CA LEU A 63 4.63 -8.89 2.82
C LEU A 63 3.95 -9.88 1.85
N PRO A 64 3.40 -11.03 2.27
CA PRO A 64 2.69 -11.94 1.36
C PRO A 64 1.48 -11.28 0.66
N SER A 65 0.71 -10.48 1.37
CA SER A 65 -0.44 -9.75 0.80
C SER A 65 0.02 -8.70 -0.21
N VAL A 66 1.10 -7.97 0.10
CA VAL A 66 1.69 -6.98 -0.81
C VAL A 66 2.25 -7.66 -2.07
N LEU A 67 2.85 -8.84 -1.95
CA LEU A 67 3.28 -9.67 -3.08
C LEU A 67 2.10 -10.02 -4.01
N ASN A 68 0.97 -10.43 -3.43
CA ASN A 68 -0.23 -10.75 -4.20
C ASN A 68 -0.76 -9.53 -4.94
N LEU A 69 -0.76 -8.36 -4.31
CA LEU A 69 -1.17 -7.11 -4.96
C LEU A 69 -0.22 -6.72 -6.09
N ALA A 70 1.09 -6.84 -5.88
CA ALA A 70 2.10 -6.57 -6.90
C ALA A 70 1.93 -7.48 -8.11
N ALA A 71 1.66 -8.77 -7.87
CA ALA A 71 1.38 -9.74 -8.94
C ALA A 71 0.10 -9.39 -9.69
N ALA A 72 -0.99 -9.09 -8.98
CA ALA A 72 -2.27 -8.73 -9.58
C ALA A 72 -2.20 -7.42 -10.38
N GLY A 73 -1.46 -6.43 -9.88
CA GLY A 73 -1.24 -5.14 -10.55
C GLY A 73 -0.12 -5.16 -11.60
N GLN A 74 0.55 -6.30 -11.81
CA GLN A 74 1.73 -6.42 -12.68
C GLN A 74 2.79 -5.34 -12.38
N MET A 75 3.01 -5.08 -11.12
CA MET A 75 3.83 -3.98 -10.63
C MET A 75 5.05 -4.49 -9.86
N ASP A 76 6.07 -3.65 -9.80
CA ASP A 76 7.22 -3.83 -8.90
C ASP A 76 6.76 -3.91 -7.43
N LEU A 77 7.37 -4.86 -6.68
CA LEU A 77 6.97 -5.14 -5.31
C LEU A 77 7.26 -3.97 -4.37
N GLY A 78 8.39 -3.31 -4.52
CA GLY A 78 8.74 -2.14 -3.71
C GLY A 78 7.72 -1.01 -3.89
N ARG A 79 7.33 -0.72 -5.13
CA ARG A 79 6.33 0.28 -5.43
C ARG A 79 4.93 -0.10 -4.93
N SER A 80 4.56 -1.38 -5.02
CA SER A 80 3.29 -1.87 -4.44
C SER A 80 3.28 -1.71 -2.92
N ALA A 81 4.38 -2.03 -2.24
CA ALA A 81 4.53 -1.83 -0.81
C ALA A 81 4.41 -0.36 -0.41
N ASP A 82 5.04 0.55 -1.18
CA ASP A 82 4.93 2.00 -0.98
C ASP A 82 3.48 2.49 -1.10
N ILE A 83 2.77 2.07 -2.15
CA ILE A 83 1.36 2.45 -2.35
C ILE A 83 0.48 1.96 -1.20
N VAL A 84 0.57 0.68 -0.84
CA VAL A 84 -0.25 0.08 0.23
C VAL A 84 0.01 0.77 1.56
N SER A 85 1.28 0.93 1.94
CA SER A 85 1.63 1.51 3.23
C SER A 85 1.21 2.98 3.33
N ASN A 86 1.33 3.76 2.26
CA ASN A 86 0.87 5.15 2.23
C ASN A 86 -0.66 5.25 2.38
N ILE A 87 -1.42 4.40 1.69
CA ILE A 87 -2.88 4.37 1.81
C ILE A 87 -3.30 3.96 3.23
N MET A 88 -2.71 2.90 3.78
CA MET A 88 -2.99 2.43 5.14
C MET A 88 -2.68 3.50 6.17
N THR A 89 -1.54 4.16 6.06
CA THR A 89 -1.16 5.27 6.94
C THR A 89 -2.17 6.43 6.84
N GLY A 90 -2.58 6.78 5.63
CA GLY A 90 -3.55 7.86 5.39
C GLY A 90 -4.93 7.59 5.99
N PHE A 91 -5.37 6.32 6.05
CA PHE A 91 -6.64 5.91 6.67
C PHE A 91 -6.49 5.47 8.13
N GLY A 92 -5.28 5.43 8.68
CA GLY A 92 -5.05 4.91 10.03
C GLY A 92 -5.31 3.40 10.17
N VAL A 93 -5.17 2.65 9.07
CA VAL A 93 -5.35 1.19 9.04
C VAL A 93 -4.11 0.53 9.65
N SER A 94 -4.32 -0.41 10.56
CA SER A 94 -3.23 -1.11 11.24
C SER A 94 -2.50 -2.07 10.31
N ALA A 95 -1.22 -2.36 10.62
CA ALA A 95 -0.43 -3.29 9.84
C ALA A 95 -1.03 -4.72 9.79
N GLU A 96 -1.76 -5.12 10.82
CA GLU A 96 -2.46 -6.41 10.89
C GLU A 96 -3.57 -6.52 9.84
N ASP A 97 -4.15 -5.41 9.43
CA ASP A 97 -5.22 -5.33 8.44
C ASP A 97 -4.72 -5.17 6.98
N THR A 98 -3.41 -5.35 6.74
CA THR A 98 -2.82 -5.24 5.39
C THR A 98 -3.51 -6.15 4.39
N GLY A 99 -3.87 -7.38 4.77
CA GLY A 99 -4.59 -8.31 3.92
C GLY A 99 -5.92 -7.73 3.44
N HIS A 100 -6.70 -7.16 4.34
CA HIS A 100 -7.96 -6.50 4.01
C HIS A 100 -7.76 -5.27 3.10
N ALA A 101 -6.78 -4.43 3.40
CA ALA A 101 -6.45 -3.28 2.55
C ALA A 101 -6.08 -3.72 1.12
N VAL A 102 -5.27 -4.77 0.99
CA VAL A 102 -4.91 -5.35 -0.31
C VAL A 102 -6.15 -5.90 -1.04
N ASP A 103 -7.06 -6.57 -0.34
CA ASP A 103 -8.30 -7.10 -0.94
C ASP A 103 -9.16 -5.96 -1.51
N VAL A 104 -9.30 -4.85 -0.78
CA VAL A 104 -10.03 -3.65 -1.24
C VAL A 104 -9.39 -3.07 -2.50
N LEU A 105 -8.07 -2.88 -2.49
CA LEU A 105 -7.35 -2.33 -3.65
C LEU A 105 -7.41 -3.25 -4.86
N THR A 106 -7.22 -4.56 -4.66
CA THR A 106 -7.32 -5.57 -5.73
C THR A 106 -8.71 -5.59 -6.33
N LYS A 107 -9.75 -5.62 -5.49
CA LYS A 107 -11.14 -5.59 -5.95
C LYS A 107 -11.44 -4.32 -6.75
N THR A 108 -10.98 -3.19 -6.29
CA THR A 108 -11.19 -1.90 -6.97
C THR A 108 -10.55 -1.88 -8.35
N MET A 109 -9.26 -2.23 -8.47
CA MET A 109 -8.56 -2.19 -9.75
C MET A 109 -9.01 -3.26 -10.74
N THR A 110 -9.62 -4.37 -10.27
CA THR A 110 -10.13 -5.42 -11.14
C THR A 110 -11.59 -5.22 -11.57
N SER A 111 -12.31 -4.31 -10.94
CA SER A 111 -13.72 -4.05 -11.20
C SER A 111 -14.05 -2.64 -11.70
N ALA A 112 -13.07 -1.78 -11.87
CA ALA A 112 -13.23 -0.42 -12.36
C ALA A 112 -12.16 -0.07 -13.40
N ASN A 113 -12.39 1.01 -14.14
CA ASN A 113 -11.45 1.51 -15.15
C ASN A 113 -10.27 2.25 -14.49
N THR A 114 -9.45 1.52 -13.74
CA THR A 114 -8.26 2.04 -13.05
C THR A 114 -7.18 0.97 -12.97
N ASP A 115 -5.98 1.39 -12.60
CA ASP A 115 -4.86 0.50 -12.27
C ASP A 115 -4.31 0.84 -10.87
N LEU A 116 -3.36 0.05 -10.38
CA LEU A 116 -2.80 0.26 -9.05
C LEU A 116 -2.07 1.60 -8.90
N PRO A 117 -1.26 2.09 -9.87
CA PRO A 117 -0.69 3.45 -9.81
C PRO A 117 -1.73 4.55 -9.72
N MET A 118 -2.74 4.52 -10.59
CA MET A 118 -3.81 5.53 -10.60
C MET A 118 -4.64 5.49 -9.32
N LEU A 119 -4.96 4.29 -8.84
CA LEU A 119 -5.66 4.11 -7.58
C LEU A 119 -4.83 4.62 -6.39
N GLY A 120 -3.54 4.31 -6.37
CA GLY A 120 -2.60 4.81 -5.37
C GLY A 120 -2.53 6.34 -5.37
N ASP A 121 -2.44 6.94 -6.55
CA ASP A 121 -2.42 8.40 -6.67
C ASP A 121 -3.74 9.05 -6.22
N ALA A 122 -4.88 8.47 -6.55
CA ALA A 122 -6.17 8.98 -6.07
C ALA A 122 -6.28 8.87 -4.55
N MET A 123 -6.01 7.70 -4.01
CA MET A 123 -6.19 7.41 -2.59
C MET A 123 -5.27 8.24 -1.70
N LYS A 124 -4.01 8.47 -2.07
CA LYS A 124 -3.09 9.28 -1.27
C LYS A 124 -3.54 10.73 -1.10
N TYR A 125 -4.22 11.31 -2.08
CA TYR A 125 -4.74 12.68 -2.00
C TYR A 125 -5.99 12.78 -1.14
N VAL A 126 -6.84 11.77 -1.17
CA VAL A 126 -8.13 11.81 -0.48
C VAL A 126 -8.10 11.17 0.91
N ALA A 127 -7.20 10.20 1.15
CA ALA A 127 -7.17 9.42 2.39
C ALA A 127 -7.16 10.26 3.68
N PRO A 128 -6.30 11.29 3.83
CA PRO A 128 -6.28 12.07 5.08
C PRO A 128 -7.61 12.78 5.36
N VAL A 129 -8.27 13.31 4.32
CA VAL A 129 -9.55 14.00 4.46
C VAL A 129 -10.67 13.00 4.72
N ALA A 130 -10.76 11.93 3.95
CA ALA A 130 -11.75 10.88 4.14
C ALA A 130 -11.66 10.29 5.55
N SER A 131 -10.47 9.95 6.00
CA SER A 131 -10.22 9.43 7.35
C SER A 131 -10.65 10.41 8.43
N SER A 132 -10.34 11.70 8.30
CA SER A 132 -10.74 12.72 9.28
C SER A 132 -12.27 12.93 9.37
N LEU A 133 -12.98 12.57 8.30
CA LEU A 133 -14.45 12.62 8.24
C LEU A 133 -15.11 11.28 8.62
N GLY A 134 -14.32 10.29 9.00
CA GLY A 134 -14.83 8.95 9.36
C GLY A 134 -15.30 8.12 8.17
N ILE A 135 -14.87 8.48 6.95
CA ILE A 135 -15.18 7.72 5.74
C ILE A 135 -14.17 6.59 5.60
N SER A 136 -14.66 5.37 5.40
CA SER A 136 -13.84 4.18 5.31
C SER A 136 -12.96 4.16 4.05
N MET A 137 -11.93 3.32 4.07
CA MET A 137 -11.10 3.04 2.88
C MET A 137 -11.96 2.42 1.76
N GLU A 138 -12.89 1.55 2.10
CA GLU A 138 -13.82 0.87 1.17
C GLU A 138 -14.74 1.85 0.46
N ASP A 139 -15.36 2.76 1.21
CA ASP A 139 -16.26 3.77 0.64
C ASP A 139 -15.49 4.74 -0.25
N THR A 140 -14.30 5.14 0.17
CA THR A 140 -13.40 6.01 -0.61
C THR A 140 -12.95 5.32 -1.89
N ALA A 141 -12.52 4.05 -1.83
CA ALA A 141 -12.14 3.26 -2.99
C ALA A 141 -13.31 3.09 -3.96
N THR A 142 -14.52 2.87 -3.44
CA THR A 142 -15.76 2.79 -4.25
C THR A 142 -16.03 4.10 -4.98
N ALA A 143 -15.90 5.24 -4.31
CA ALA A 143 -16.07 6.55 -4.93
C ALA A 143 -15.02 6.78 -6.04
N VAL A 144 -13.75 6.48 -5.78
CA VAL A 144 -12.67 6.56 -6.77
C VAL A 144 -12.95 5.64 -7.97
N ALA A 145 -13.44 4.42 -7.73
CA ALA A 145 -13.82 3.49 -8.79
C ALA A 145 -14.88 4.09 -9.71
N LYS A 146 -15.96 4.66 -9.15
CA LYS A 146 -17.04 5.31 -9.93
C LYS A 146 -16.54 6.51 -10.73
N MET A 147 -15.66 7.32 -10.17
CA MET A 147 -15.04 8.42 -10.88
C MET A 147 -14.15 7.92 -12.03
N SER A 148 -13.40 6.85 -11.79
CA SER A 148 -12.53 6.23 -12.80
C SER A 148 -13.32 5.66 -13.97
N ASP A 149 -14.46 5.03 -13.71
CA ASP A 149 -15.38 4.54 -14.74
C ASP A 149 -15.98 5.69 -15.57
N ALA A 150 -16.14 6.88 -14.98
CA ALA A 150 -16.56 8.09 -15.66
C ALA A 150 -15.41 8.85 -16.36
N GLY A 151 -14.19 8.32 -16.35
CA GLY A 151 -13.02 8.91 -16.98
C GLY A 151 -12.21 9.88 -16.11
N ILE A 152 -12.57 10.05 -14.84
CA ILE A 152 -11.82 10.87 -13.87
C ILE A 152 -10.92 9.95 -13.07
N GLN A 153 -9.62 9.93 -13.39
CA GLN A 153 -8.68 8.91 -12.90
C GLN A 153 -7.49 9.53 -12.15
N GLY A 154 -6.76 8.70 -11.40
CA GLY A 154 -5.51 9.05 -10.75
C GLY A 154 -5.63 10.25 -9.81
N SER A 155 -4.66 11.14 -9.86
CA SER A 155 -4.61 12.34 -9.00
C SER A 155 -5.79 13.27 -9.22
N MET A 156 -6.39 13.31 -10.41
CA MET A 156 -7.60 14.09 -10.69
C MET A 156 -8.79 13.59 -9.87
N ALA A 157 -9.00 12.27 -9.81
CA ALA A 157 -10.05 11.67 -8.99
C ALA A 157 -9.83 11.99 -7.50
N GLY A 158 -8.63 11.79 -7.00
CA GLY A 158 -8.29 12.07 -5.60
C GLY A 158 -8.49 13.53 -5.23
N THR A 159 -8.03 14.45 -6.06
CA THR A 159 -8.17 15.90 -5.84
C THR A 159 -9.63 16.35 -5.88
N ALA A 160 -10.40 15.88 -6.87
CA ALA A 160 -11.82 16.23 -7.00
C ALA A 160 -12.65 15.67 -5.83
N LEU A 161 -12.43 14.42 -5.45
CA LEU A 161 -13.12 13.82 -4.31
C LEU A 161 -12.76 14.51 -3.00
N ARG A 162 -11.48 14.82 -2.78
CA ARG A 162 -11.03 15.59 -1.62
C ARG A 162 -11.74 16.95 -1.55
N ALA A 163 -11.81 17.69 -2.66
CA ALA A 163 -12.48 18.99 -2.70
C ALA A 163 -13.98 18.86 -2.39
N ALA A 164 -14.65 17.86 -2.95
CA ALA A 164 -16.07 17.60 -2.68
C ALA A 164 -16.31 17.28 -1.19
N LEU A 165 -15.49 16.46 -0.58
CA LEU A 165 -15.60 16.10 0.85
C LEU A 165 -15.37 17.32 1.75
N LEU A 166 -14.42 18.17 1.44
CA LEU A 166 -14.18 19.40 2.20
C LEU A 166 -15.37 20.38 2.09
N GLN A 167 -15.96 20.53 0.91
CA GLN A 167 -17.14 21.37 0.72
C GLN A 167 -18.37 20.85 1.46
N LEU A 168 -18.58 19.53 1.44
CA LEU A 168 -19.70 18.91 2.17
C LEU A 168 -19.56 19.04 3.69
N ASN A 169 -18.34 19.05 4.20
CA ASN A 169 -18.05 19.20 5.63
C ASN A 169 -18.07 20.66 6.11
N SER A 170 -17.92 21.62 5.21
CA SER A 170 -17.98 23.06 5.50
C SER A 170 -19.01 23.72 4.58
N PRO A 171 -20.32 23.49 4.81
CA PRO A 171 -21.34 24.11 3.99
C PRO A 171 -21.23 25.61 4.14
N THR A 172 -21.02 26.30 3.02
CA THR A 172 -21.13 27.76 2.96
C THR A 172 -22.61 28.11 3.21
N GLY A 173 -22.88 28.70 4.36
CA GLY A 173 -24.16 29.30 4.67
C GLY A 173 -24.45 30.49 3.76
#